data_2eb2eb98544b6d0a21f2f070da11957e
#
_entry.id   2eb2eb98544b6d0a21f2f070da11957e
#
_cell.length_a   1.000
_cell.length_b   1.000
_cell.length_c   1.000
_cell.angle_alpha   90.00
_cell.angle_beta   90.00
_cell.angle_gamma   90.00
#
_symmetry.space_group_name_H-M   'P 1'
#
loop_
_entity.id
_entity.type
_entity.pdbx_description
1 polymer ?
#
loop_
_entity_poly.entity_id
_entity_poly.type
_entity_poly.pdbx_seq_one_letter_code
_entity_poly.pdbx_strand_id
1 'polypeptide(L)'
;MRSRTWLVLLLVITIAARLTTMFGVKRTGWDERAYVVFAEALSQHGIGSIRQWLHDYPGNENLQKSPPMLRVGFLVPAALTCKALGGFTPDHLAWLSFVSGVALVVLGAHFAGSLAGRNMSIGCGILLVSSPLATAISRRAGEDAYAALLMLASLYFFDRSWRRRSMVDLVLLGVSLSLALLTKEASVLLYPVMGLAAVYYFKAMRLRASPWLFAPLIAAPLLYLGIEIAICGSVDIFFQTCRTYASLQHTLGYTIHYEKGPWFRYLLDFFVIAPLVFIVAIVGFSNTASEAIRHGRNLVLIYFASAVLFFAQMPVINVRLVLFADVFLRAAAAFGVAYLAGKFAGQWSRRVLYGGIALLVLTDIFQFYQLFMLGNIYSPTTFLLLRAEGFYDVPLQ
;
A
#
# COMPACT_ATOMS: atom_id res chain seq x y z
N MET A 1 20.84 4.47 -21.36
CA MET A 1 19.43 4.13 -21.50
C MET A 1 18.55 5.32 -21.19
N ARG A 2 17.60 5.70 -22.03
CA ARG A 2 16.65 6.79 -21.75
C ARG A 2 15.78 6.41 -20.55
N SER A 3 15.32 7.37 -19.76
CA SER A 3 14.50 7.13 -18.55
C SER A 3 13.25 6.25 -18.83
N ARG A 4 12.60 6.46 -19.98
CA ARG A 4 11.43 5.66 -20.40
C ARG A 4 11.77 4.19 -20.64
N THR A 5 12.92 3.90 -21.27
CA THR A 5 13.36 2.51 -21.55
C THR A 5 13.57 1.71 -20.27
N TRP A 6 14.09 2.37 -19.20
CA TRP A 6 14.26 1.72 -17.91
C TRP A 6 12.91 1.32 -17.29
N LEU A 7 11.92 2.21 -17.30
CA LEU A 7 10.60 1.92 -16.72
C LEU A 7 9.86 0.80 -17.48
N VAL A 8 10.03 0.74 -18.81
CA VAL A 8 9.49 -0.38 -19.61
C VAL A 8 10.17 -1.70 -19.25
N LEU A 9 11.49 -1.71 -19.10
CA LEU A 9 12.20 -2.91 -18.67
C LEU A 9 11.77 -3.33 -17.27
N LEU A 10 11.64 -2.38 -16.34
CA LEU A 10 11.15 -2.63 -14.99
C LEU A 10 9.73 -3.24 -15.01
N LEU A 11 8.84 -2.71 -15.85
CA LEU A 11 7.49 -3.23 -16.05
C LEU A 11 7.53 -4.71 -16.47
N VAL A 12 8.31 -5.03 -17.51
CA VAL A 12 8.44 -6.40 -18.03
C VAL A 12 8.98 -7.36 -16.97
N ILE A 13 10.07 -6.96 -16.28
CA ILE A 13 10.67 -7.78 -15.21
C ILE A 13 9.68 -7.99 -14.06
N THR A 14 8.93 -6.93 -13.67
CA THR A 14 7.93 -7.03 -12.60
C THR A 14 6.81 -7.98 -12.98
N ILE A 15 6.28 -7.87 -14.19
CA ILE A 15 5.25 -8.79 -14.71
C ILE A 15 5.77 -10.23 -14.65
N ALA A 16 6.95 -10.51 -15.21
CA ALA A 16 7.52 -11.85 -15.24
C ALA A 16 7.72 -12.41 -13.83
N ALA A 17 8.36 -11.65 -12.94
CA ALA A 17 8.63 -12.09 -11.56
C ALA A 17 7.33 -12.35 -10.76
N ARG A 18 6.28 -11.56 -10.97
CA ARG A 18 5.02 -11.74 -10.25
C ARG A 18 4.13 -12.81 -10.84
N LEU A 19 4.14 -13.01 -12.17
CA LEU A 19 3.41 -14.10 -12.81
C LEU A 19 3.87 -15.46 -12.29
N THR A 20 5.17 -15.67 -12.10
CA THR A 20 5.71 -16.94 -11.57
C THR A 20 5.19 -17.26 -10.17
N THR A 21 4.81 -16.25 -9.39
CA THR A 21 4.31 -16.40 -8.02
C THR A 21 2.78 -16.38 -7.91
N MET A 22 2.07 -16.06 -8.99
CA MET A 22 0.60 -15.88 -8.99
C MET A 22 -0.15 -17.21 -8.86
N PHE A 23 0.45 -18.29 -9.35
CA PHE A 23 -0.16 -19.63 -9.35
C PHE A 23 0.14 -20.38 -8.05
N GLY A 24 -0.74 -21.31 -7.68
CA GLY A 24 -0.59 -22.16 -6.49
C GLY A 24 -0.94 -21.48 -5.15
N VAL A 25 -1.49 -20.27 -5.18
CA VAL A 25 -1.96 -19.57 -3.97
C VAL A 25 -3.35 -20.08 -3.59
N LYS A 26 -3.49 -20.54 -2.36
CA LYS A 26 -4.83 -20.82 -1.80
C LYS A 26 -5.48 -19.51 -1.37
N ARG A 27 -6.45 -19.03 -2.13
CA ARG A 27 -7.23 -17.81 -1.88
C ARG A 27 -8.50 -18.17 -1.13
N THR A 28 -8.35 -18.51 0.15
CA THR A 28 -9.43 -18.97 1.02
C THR A 28 -9.74 -17.99 2.14
N GLY A 29 -9.08 -16.81 2.13
CA GLY A 29 -9.31 -15.76 3.11
C GLY A 29 -10.78 -15.33 3.14
N TRP A 30 -11.29 -15.03 4.34
CA TRP A 30 -12.67 -14.60 4.52
C TRP A 30 -13.01 -13.37 3.68
N ASP A 31 -12.15 -12.34 3.73
CA ASP A 31 -12.30 -11.10 2.96
C ASP A 31 -12.29 -11.38 1.45
N GLU A 32 -11.43 -12.29 0.97
CA GLU A 32 -11.31 -12.63 -0.44
C GLU A 32 -12.62 -13.19 -1.01
N ARG A 33 -13.29 -14.04 -0.23
CA ARG A 33 -14.60 -14.62 -0.59
C ARG A 33 -15.70 -13.56 -0.53
N ALA A 34 -15.70 -12.73 0.51
CA ALA A 34 -16.69 -11.66 0.67
C ALA A 34 -16.63 -10.69 -0.52
N TYR A 35 -15.43 -10.25 -0.93
CA TYR A 35 -15.29 -9.34 -2.08
C TYR A 35 -15.75 -9.95 -3.40
N VAL A 36 -15.57 -11.26 -3.60
CA VAL A 36 -16.11 -11.95 -4.78
C VAL A 36 -17.64 -11.92 -4.78
N VAL A 37 -18.26 -12.27 -3.65
CA VAL A 37 -19.74 -12.25 -3.50
C VAL A 37 -20.27 -10.83 -3.71
N PHE A 38 -19.60 -9.82 -3.15
CA PHE A 38 -20.00 -8.41 -3.30
C PHE A 38 -19.86 -7.92 -4.75
N ALA A 39 -18.77 -8.27 -5.42
CA ALA A 39 -18.55 -7.92 -6.82
C ALA A 39 -19.57 -8.59 -7.76
N GLU A 40 -19.93 -9.84 -7.48
CA GLU A 40 -20.96 -10.57 -8.20
C GLU A 40 -22.33 -9.93 -8.03
N ALA A 41 -22.74 -9.66 -6.78
CA ALA A 41 -24.01 -9.01 -6.48
C ALA A 41 -24.12 -7.62 -7.13
N LEU A 42 -23.05 -6.84 -7.10
CA LEU A 42 -22.96 -5.54 -7.79
C LEU A 42 -23.14 -5.69 -9.30
N SER A 43 -22.50 -6.70 -9.91
CA SER A 43 -22.58 -6.94 -11.34
C SER A 43 -23.96 -7.42 -11.81
N GLN A 44 -24.66 -8.22 -10.99
CA GLN A 44 -25.96 -8.81 -11.34
C GLN A 44 -27.12 -7.89 -11.01
N HIS A 45 -27.09 -7.20 -9.88
CA HIS A 45 -28.19 -6.44 -9.31
C HIS A 45 -27.93 -4.93 -9.19
N GLY A 46 -26.73 -4.49 -9.57
CA GLY A 46 -26.34 -3.08 -9.51
C GLY A 46 -26.23 -2.53 -8.08
N ILE A 47 -26.27 -1.21 -7.95
CA ILE A 47 -26.11 -0.49 -6.67
C ILE A 47 -27.25 -0.83 -5.68
N GLY A 48 -28.40 -1.29 -6.16
CA GLY A 48 -29.55 -1.67 -5.32
C GLY A 48 -29.21 -2.78 -4.32
N SER A 49 -28.41 -3.78 -4.72
CA SER A 49 -27.96 -4.87 -3.85
C SER A 49 -27.04 -4.36 -2.72
N ILE A 50 -26.13 -3.43 -3.04
CA ILE A 50 -25.27 -2.81 -2.04
C ILE A 50 -26.10 -2.08 -0.99
N ARG A 51 -27.08 -1.28 -1.42
CA ARG A 51 -27.97 -0.53 -0.52
C ARG A 51 -28.69 -1.44 0.44
N GLN A 52 -29.28 -2.54 -0.04
CA GLN A 52 -29.98 -3.49 0.82
C GLN A 52 -29.03 -4.09 1.86
N TRP A 53 -27.84 -4.53 1.45
CA TRP A 53 -26.89 -5.14 2.38
C TRP A 53 -26.35 -4.14 3.41
N LEU A 54 -26.17 -2.87 3.05
CA LEU A 54 -25.79 -1.83 4.00
C LEU A 54 -26.90 -1.51 5.00
N HIS A 55 -28.15 -1.56 4.56
CA HIS A 55 -29.31 -1.42 5.44
C HIS A 55 -29.39 -2.58 6.46
N ASP A 56 -29.11 -3.80 6.01
CA ASP A 56 -29.19 -5.00 6.85
C ASP A 56 -27.95 -5.19 7.73
N TYR A 57 -26.82 -4.55 7.38
CA TYR A 57 -25.52 -4.75 8.04
C TYR A 57 -25.55 -4.54 9.56
N PRO A 58 -26.17 -3.48 10.12
CA PRO A 58 -26.17 -3.24 11.56
C PRO A 58 -26.90 -4.31 12.38
N GLY A 59 -27.89 -4.98 11.78
CA GLY A 59 -28.71 -6.00 12.44
C GLY A 59 -28.36 -7.45 12.09
N ASN A 60 -27.35 -7.69 11.22
CA ASN A 60 -27.05 -9.03 10.71
C ASN A 60 -25.61 -9.46 11.04
N GLU A 61 -25.46 -10.31 12.06
CA GLU A 61 -24.17 -10.82 12.51
C GLU A 61 -23.37 -11.55 11.41
N ASN A 62 -24.04 -12.19 10.44
CA ASN A 62 -23.35 -12.86 9.35
C ASN A 62 -22.72 -11.87 8.37
N LEU A 63 -23.38 -10.74 8.10
CA LEU A 63 -22.78 -9.67 7.29
C LEU A 63 -21.63 -8.98 8.03
N GLN A 64 -21.74 -8.87 9.34
CA GLN A 64 -20.71 -8.24 10.21
C GLN A 64 -19.40 -9.02 10.29
N LYS A 65 -19.38 -10.28 9.86
CA LYS A 65 -18.12 -11.07 9.73
C LYS A 65 -17.24 -10.57 8.58
N SER A 66 -17.77 -9.73 7.70
CA SER A 66 -17.05 -9.13 6.57
C SER A 66 -17.05 -7.60 6.70
N PRO A 67 -16.09 -6.90 6.08
CA PRO A 67 -16.16 -5.45 5.96
C PRO A 67 -17.47 -5.02 5.29
N PRO A 68 -18.07 -3.88 5.65
CA PRO A 68 -19.25 -3.38 5.00
C PRO A 68 -18.97 -3.05 3.53
N MET A 69 -20.01 -3.10 2.68
CA MET A 69 -19.90 -2.82 1.24
C MET A 69 -19.68 -1.32 0.90
N LEU A 70 -19.09 -0.56 1.82
CA LEU A 70 -18.73 0.86 1.63
C LEU A 70 -17.48 1.07 0.75
N ARG A 71 -16.81 0.01 0.31
CA ARG A 71 -15.56 0.08 -0.49
C ARG A 71 -15.84 0.06 -1.99
N VAL A 72 -16.75 0.92 -2.43
CA VAL A 72 -17.19 0.94 -3.85
C VAL A 72 -16.07 1.29 -4.82
N GLY A 73 -15.08 2.07 -4.39
CA GLY A 73 -13.87 2.33 -5.18
C GLY A 73 -13.08 1.08 -5.53
N PHE A 74 -13.20 0.02 -4.73
CA PHE A 74 -12.64 -1.30 -5.03
C PHE A 74 -13.67 -2.23 -5.69
N LEU A 75 -14.91 -2.25 -5.21
CA LEU A 75 -15.94 -3.19 -5.67
C LEU A 75 -16.29 -3.00 -7.15
N VAL A 76 -16.33 -1.76 -7.64
CA VAL A 76 -16.61 -1.49 -9.06
C VAL A 76 -15.51 -2.06 -9.97
N PRO A 77 -14.21 -1.73 -9.81
CA PRO A 77 -13.16 -2.34 -10.63
C PRO A 77 -13.05 -3.86 -10.40
N ALA A 78 -13.36 -4.38 -9.20
CA ALA A 78 -13.43 -5.81 -8.93
C ALA A 78 -14.50 -6.51 -9.77
N ALA A 79 -15.72 -5.98 -9.80
CA ALA A 79 -16.82 -6.50 -10.61
C ALA A 79 -16.49 -6.46 -12.10
N LEU A 80 -15.92 -5.36 -12.59
CA LEU A 80 -15.50 -5.22 -13.98
C LEU A 80 -14.41 -6.23 -14.35
N THR A 81 -13.42 -6.43 -13.48
CA THR A 81 -12.33 -7.39 -13.71
C THR A 81 -12.86 -8.82 -13.76
N CYS A 82 -13.68 -9.23 -12.80
CA CYS A 82 -14.28 -10.57 -12.76
C CYS A 82 -15.14 -10.82 -14.00
N LYS A 83 -15.97 -9.85 -14.37
CA LYS A 83 -16.82 -9.92 -15.57
C LYS A 83 -15.99 -10.06 -16.86
N ALA A 84 -14.93 -9.27 -17.00
CA ALA A 84 -14.04 -9.31 -18.17
C ALA A 84 -13.29 -10.64 -18.30
N LEU A 85 -13.01 -11.30 -17.17
CA LEU A 85 -12.33 -12.61 -17.12
C LEU A 85 -13.31 -13.81 -17.16
N GLY A 86 -14.61 -13.55 -17.26
CA GLY A 86 -15.63 -14.59 -17.48
C GLY A 86 -16.12 -15.29 -16.21
N GLY A 87 -15.89 -14.74 -15.00
CA GLY A 87 -16.44 -15.35 -13.79
C GLY A 87 -16.06 -14.65 -12.49
N PHE A 88 -16.84 -14.89 -11.44
CA PHE A 88 -16.66 -14.34 -10.11
C PHE A 88 -15.95 -15.35 -9.22
N THR A 89 -14.63 -15.34 -9.25
CA THR A 89 -13.77 -16.22 -8.43
C THR A 89 -12.66 -15.40 -7.76
N PRO A 90 -12.10 -15.86 -6.64
CA PRO A 90 -10.94 -15.21 -6.04
C PRO A 90 -9.73 -15.15 -6.99
N ASP A 91 -9.60 -16.10 -7.91
CA ASP A 91 -8.51 -16.12 -8.90
C ASP A 91 -8.67 -14.99 -9.92
N HIS A 92 -9.90 -14.75 -10.41
CA HIS A 92 -10.17 -13.62 -11.30
C HIS A 92 -9.98 -12.28 -10.59
N LEU A 93 -10.47 -12.16 -9.35
CA LEU A 93 -10.30 -10.93 -8.56
C LEU A 93 -8.82 -10.63 -8.27
N ALA A 94 -7.99 -11.65 -8.06
CA ALA A 94 -6.57 -11.49 -7.81
C ALA A 94 -5.81 -10.80 -8.97
N TRP A 95 -6.34 -10.82 -10.20
CA TRP A 95 -5.75 -10.08 -11.32
C TRP A 95 -5.80 -8.56 -11.13
N LEU A 96 -6.82 -8.04 -10.46
CA LEU A 96 -6.86 -6.61 -10.09
C LEU A 96 -5.71 -6.26 -9.14
N SER A 97 -5.47 -7.10 -8.12
CA SER A 97 -4.35 -6.92 -7.19
C SER A 97 -3.00 -7.09 -7.87
N PHE A 98 -2.89 -8.02 -8.82
CA PHE A 98 -1.68 -8.23 -9.63
C PHE A 98 -1.33 -6.98 -10.44
N VAL A 99 -2.28 -6.45 -11.22
CA VAL A 99 -2.07 -5.25 -12.05
C VAL A 99 -1.74 -4.05 -11.17
N SER A 100 -2.45 -3.91 -10.05
CA SER A 100 -2.20 -2.84 -9.08
C SER A 100 -0.81 -2.93 -8.46
N GLY A 101 -0.37 -4.15 -8.11
CA GLY A 101 0.97 -4.37 -7.57
C GLY A 101 2.09 -4.11 -8.58
N VAL A 102 1.88 -4.44 -9.85
CA VAL A 102 2.82 -4.09 -10.94
C VAL A 102 2.89 -2.56 -11.10
N ALA A 103 1.74 -1.90 -11.13
CA ALA A 103 1.66 -0.44 -11.24
C ALA A 103 2.30 0.26 -10.01
N LEU A 104 2.12 -0.29 -8.80
CA LEU A 104 2.75 0.20 -7.56
C LEU A 104 4.29 0.20 -7.67
N VAL A 105 4.89 -0.86 -8.22
CA VAL A 105 6.36 -0.94 -8.42
C VAL A 105 6.83 0.13 -9.40
N VAL A 106 6.16 0.26 -10.54
CA VAL A 106 6.54 1.23 -11.59
C VAL A 106 6.37 2.66 -11.07
N LEU A 107 5.23 2.95 -10.43
CA LEU A 107 4.97 4.27 -9.84
C LEU A 107 5.95 4.57 -8.70
N GLY A 108 6.25 3.59 -7.84
CA GLY A 108 7.19 3.73 -6.74
C GLY A 108 8.60 4.04 -7.22
N ALA A 109 9.09 3.31 -8.22
CA ALA A 109 10.38 3.58 -8.85
C ALA A 109 10.41 4.97 -9.50
N HIS A 110 9.34 5.35 -10.18
CA HIS A 110 9.22 6.67 -10.81
C HIS A 110 9.18 7.78 -9.76
N PHE A 111 8.44 7.60 -8.66
CA PHE A 111 8.37 8.55 -7.57
C PHE A 111 9.73 8.71 -6.88
N ALA A 112 10.42 7.63 -6.52
CA ALA A 112 11.78 7.68 -5.97
C ALA A 112 12.73 8.42 -6.90
N GLY A 113 12.61 8.21 -8.22
CA GLY A 113 13.37 8.93 -9.23
C GLY A 113 13.06 10.43 -9.29
N SER A 114 11.81 10.83 -9.07
CA SER A 114 11.41 12.25 -9.01
C SER A 114 11.96 12.96 -7.78
N LEU A 115 12.18 12.22 -6.69
CA LEU A 115 12.72 12.74 -5.44
C LEU A 115 14.24 12.87 -5.46
N ALA A 116 14.96 11.91 -6.07
CA ALA A 116 16.42 11.81 -5.91
C ALA A 116 17.18 11.37 -7.18
N GLY A 117 16.52 11.44 -8.33
CA GLY A 117 17.15 11.19 -9.63
C GLY A 117 17.14 9.73 -10.09
N ARG A 118 17.64 9.51 -11.30
CA ARG A 118 17.53 8.25 -12.04
C ARG A 118 18.11 7.04 -11.32
N ASN A 119 19.28 7.18 -10.71
CA ASN A 119 19.94 6.05 -10.03
C ASN A 119 19.07 5.56 -8.86
N MET A 120 18.38 6.48 -8.19
CA MET A 120 17.42 6.14 -7.14
C MET A 120 16.19 5.40 -7.71
N SER A 121 15.68 5.83 -8.85
CA SER A 121 14.61 5.10 -9.58
C SER A 121 15.01 3.65 -9.85
N ILE A 122 16.25 3.44 -10.32
CA ILE A 122 16.76 2.09 -10.64
C ILE A 122 16.91 1.25 -9.36
N GLY A 123 17.59 1.76 -8.34
CA GLY A 123 17.82 1.03 -7.09
C GLY A 123 16.50 0.68 -6.38
N CYS A 124 15.64 1.66 -6.20
CA CYS A 124 14.32 1.47 -5.59
C CYS A 124 13.46 0.49 -6.41
N GLY A 125 13.45 0.63 -7.75
CA GLY A 125 12.67 -0.24 -8.63
C GLY A 125 13.09 -1.71 -8.53
N ILE A 126 14.40 -2.01 -8.55
CA ILE A 126 14.91 -3.36 -8.38
C ILE A 126 14.50 -3.94 -7.02
N LEU A 127 14.64 -3.18 -5.93
CA LEU A 127 14.24 -3.60 -4.59
C LEU A 127 12.72 -3.76 -4.44
N LEU A 128 11.90 -3.01 -5.18
CA LEU A 128 10.44 -3.18 -5.19
C LEU A 128 10.00 -4.43 -5.95
N VAL A 129 10.71 -4.81 -7.01
CA VAL A 129 10.42 -6.08 -7.73
C VAL A 129 10.59 -7.27 -6.79
N SER A 130 11.65 -7.28 -5.98
CA SER A 130 11.94 -8.36 -5.02
C SER A 130 11.18 -8.26 -3.70
N SER A 131 10.45 -7.15 -3.45
CA SER A 131 9.75 -6.94 -2.18
C SER A 131 8.85 -8.11 -1.79
N PRO A 132 9.11 -8.79 -0.65
CA PRO A 132 8.28 -9.89 -0.19
C PRO A 132 6.85 -9.45 0.09
N LEU A 133 6.67 -8.30 0.75
CA LEU A 133 5.36 -7.76 1.09
C LEU A 133 4.55 -7.40 -0.16
N ALA A 134 5.14 -6.59 -1.06
CA ALA A 134 4.44 -6.17 -2.27
C ALA A 134 4.10 -7.35 -3.19
N THR A 135 4.96 -8.37 -3.25
CA THR A 135 4.70 -9.59 -4.01
C THR A 135 3.59 -10.41 -3.36
N ALA A 136 3.64 -10.62 -2.04
CA ALA A 136 2.65 -11.40 -1.32
C ALA A 136 1.23 -10.81 -1.45
N ILE A 137 1.09 -9.48 -1.26
CA ILE A 137 -0.21 -8.82 -1.33
C ILE A 137 -0.76 -8.78 -2.76
N SER A 138 0.07 -8.60 -3.78
CA SER A 138 -0.39 -8.60 -5.18
C SER A 138 -0.87 -9.96 -5.70
N ARG A 139 -0.69 -11.05 -4.94
CA ARG A 139 -1.20 -12.40 -5.27
C ARG A 139 -2.58 -12.68 -4.68
N ARG A 140 -3.09 -11.80 -3.81
CA ARG A 140 -4.33 -11.99 -3.04
C ARG A 140 -5.52 -11.33 -3.74
N ALA A 141 -6.71 -11.83 -3.46
CA ALA A 141 -7.98 -11.31 -4.01
C ALA A 141 -8.56 -10.22 -3.07
N GLY A 142 -7.78 -9.17 -2.81
CA GLY A 142 -8.15 -8.13 -1.85
C GLY A 142 -7.86 -6.72 -2.35
N GLU A 143 -8.36 -5.74 -1.63
CA GLU A 143 -8.23 -4.32 -1.97
C GLU A 143 -6.84 -3.73 -1.67
N ASP A 144 -6.01 -4.41 -0.87
CA ASP A 144 -4.79 -3.83 -0.29
C ASP A 144 -3.77 -3.31 -1.33
N ALA A 145 -3.51 -4.10 -2.40
CA ALA A 145 -2.58 -3.68 -3.46
C ALA A 145 -3.13 -2.49 -4.24
N TYR A 146 -4.44 -2.47 -4.50
CA TYR A 146 -5.11 -1.40 -5.22
C TYR A 146 -5.18 -0.12 -4.37
N ALA A 147 -5.53 -0.24 -3.09
CA ALA A 147 -5.50 0.87 -2.13
C ALA A 147 -4.09 1.47 -2.01
N ALA A 148 -3.05 0.63 -1.86
CA ALA A 148 -1.66 1.09 -1.77
C ALA A 148 -1.20 1.84 -3.03
N LEU A 149 -1.61 1.40 -4.22
CA LEU A 149 -1.36 2.10 -5.47
C LEU A 149 -1.99 3.51 -5.47
N LEU A 150 -3.27 3.61 -5.06
CA LEU A 150 -3.99 4.88 -5.02
C LEU A 150 -3.42 5.82 -3.95
N MET A 151 -3.06 5.29 -2.78
CA MET A 151 -2.38 6.05 -1.72
C MET A 151 -1.03 6.59 -2.21
N LEU A 152 -0.22 5.75 -2.86
CA LEU A 152 1.06 6.18 -3.43
C LEU A 152 0.87 7.21 -4.55
N ALA A 153 -0.14 7.03 -5.41
CA ALA A 153 -0.48 7.98 -6.46
C ALA A 153 -0.88 9.34 -5.87
N SER A 154 -1.67 9.34 -4.78
CA SER A 154 -2.04 10.57 -4.08
C SER A 154 -0.81 11.32 -3.54
N LEU A 155 0.12 10.62 -2.89
CA LEU A 155 1.37 11.22 -2.41
C LEU A 155 2.26 11.71 -3.56
N TYR A 156 2.33 10.97 -4.66
CA TYR A 156 3.09 11.35 -5.85
C TYR A 156 2.52 12.62 -6.51
N PHE A 157 1.21 12.70 -6.72
CA PHE A 157 0.58 13.90 -7.30
C PHE A 157 0.57 15.08 -6.33
N PHE A 158 0.50 14.83 -5.02
CA PHE A 158 0.70 15.86 -4.00
C PHE A 158 2.10 16.47 -4.09
N ASP A 159 3.17 15.65 -4.16
CA ASP A 159 4.56 16.10 -4.35
C ASP A 159 4.70 16.95 -5.63
N ARG A 160 4.14 16.46 -6.74
CA ARG A 160 4.19 17.19 -8.02
C ARG A 160 3.45 18.52 -7.99
N SER A 161 2.29 18.57 -7.31
CA SER A 161 1.50 19.80 -7.18
C SER A 161 2.28 20.91 -6.47
N TRP A 162 3.11 20.57 -5.49
CA TRP A 162 4.02 21.51 -4.84
C TRP A 162 5.14 22.00 -5.76
N ARG A 163 5.74 21.09 -6.54
CA ARG A 163 6.90 21.39 -7.36
C ARG A 163 6.57 22.02 -8.71
N ARG A 164 5.48 21.60 -9.35
CA ARG A 164 5.14 21.97 -10.74
C ARG A 164 3.95 22.92 -10.84
N ARG A 165 3.13 23.01 -9.82
CA ARG A 165 1.89 23.82 -9.79
C ARG A 165 0.96 23.55 -10.98
N SER A 166 0.94 22.33 -11.49
CA SER A 166 0.15 21.92 -12.63
C SER A 166 -1.30 21.64 -12.23
N MET A 167 -2.27 22.16 -12.97
CA MET A 167 -3.69 21.84 -12.76
C MET A 167 -3.97 20.36 -13.00
N VAL A 168 -3.28 19.74 -13.94
CA VAL A 168 -3.40 18.28 -14.17
C VAL A 168 -2.99 17.48 -12.94
N ASP A 169 -1.89 17.87 -12.28
CA ASP A 169 -1.45 17.19 -11.06
C ASP A 169 -2.45 17.38 -9.90
N LEU A 170 -3.11 18.54 -9.81
CA LEU A 170 -4.16 18.80 -8.82
C LEU A 170 -5.41 17.94 -9.08
N VAL A 171 -5.85 17.82 -10.33
CA VAL A 171 -6.98 16.94 -10.69
C VAL A 171 -6.64 15.49 -10.40
N LEU A 172 -5.45 15.02 -10.78
CA LEU A 172 -5.01 13.65 -10.53
C LEU A 172 -4.84 13.36 -9.02
N LEU A 173 -4.43 14.35 -8.22
CA LEU A 173 -4.45 14.27 -6.77
C LEU A 173 -5.87 14.06 -6.25
N GLY A 174 -6.82 14.88 -6.70
CA GLY A 174 -8.23 14.78 -6.28
C GLY A 174 -8.83 13.42 -6.64
N VAL A 175 -8.60 12.95 -7.88
CA VAL A 175 -9.10 11.65 -8.35
C VAL A 175 -8.47 10.50 -7.55
N SER A 176 -7.14 10.47 -7.43
CA SER A 176 -6.47 9.37 -6.71
C SER A 176 -6.83 9.34 -5.23
N LEU A 177 -6.97 10.50 -4.57
CA LEU A 177 -7.34 10.59 -3.18
C LEU A 177 -8.81 10.21 -2.93
N SER A 178 -9.73 10.62 -3.81
CA SER A 178 -11.14 10.20 -3.75
C SER A 178 -11.27 8.69 -3.92
N LEU A 179 -10.61 8.13 -4.93
CA LEU A 179 -10.61 6.68 -5.15
C LEU A 179 -9.95 5.92 -3.99
N ALA A 180 -8.87 6.46 -3.39
CA ALA A 180 -8.25 5.86 -2.23
C ALA A 180 -9.21 5.80 -1.02
N LEU A 181 -9.93 6.89 -0.74
CA LEU A 181 -10.95 6.95 0.32
C LEU A 181 -12.10 5.97 0.05
N LEU A 182 -12.63 5.93 -1.19
CA LEU A 182 -13.70 5.02 -1.61
C LEU A 182 -13.25 3.55 -1.63
N THR A 183 -11.94 3.29 -1.67
CA THR A 183 -11.38 1.93 -1.65
C THR A 183 -11.11 1.47 -0.22
N LYS A 184 -10.59 2.36 0.62
CA LYS A 184 -10.20 2.01 1.99
C LYS A 184 -10.23 3.26 2.88
N GLU A 185 -11.07 3.23 3.88
CA GLU A 185 -11.30 4.33 4.81
C GLU A 185 -10.03 4.79 5.54
N ALA A 186 -9.08 3.87 5.77
CA ALA A 186 -7.77 4.19 6.33
C ALA A 186 -6.97 5.22 5.50
N SER A 187 -7.33 5.43 4.22
CA SER A 187 -6.70 6.44 3.37
C SER A 187 -6.86 7.87 3.90
N VAL A 188 -7.79 8.13 4.81
CA VAL A 188 -7.91 9.42 5.51
C VAL A 188 -6.61 9.80 6.22
N LEU A 189 -5.82 8.83 6.66
CA LEU A 189 -4.53 9.06 7.32
C LEU A 189 -3.43 9.58 6.39
N LEU A 190 -3.68 9.66 5.08
CA LEU A 190 -2.80 10.37 4.16
C LEU A 190 -2.81 11.90 4.40
N TYR A 191 -3.88 12.47 4.97
CA TYR A 191 -3.95 13.91 5.24
C TYR A 191 -2.86 14.38 6.21
N PRO A 192 -2.68 13.78 7.40
CA PRO A 192 -1.58 14.16 8.28
C PRO A 192 -0.20 13.83 7.66
N VAL A 193 -0.06 12.76 6.85
CA VAL A 193 1.18 12.47 6.10
C VAL A 193 1.50 13.61 5.12
N MET A 194 0.52 14.03 4.31
CA MET A 194 0.64 15.17 3.40
C MET A 194 0.89 16.48 4.15
N GLY A 195 0.26 16.67 5.32
CA GLY A 195 0.44 17.82 6.17
C GLY A 195 1.90 17.99 6.63
N LEU A 196 2.55 16.92 7.11
CA LEU A 196 3.97 16.97 7.49
C LEU A 196 4.88 17.23 6.29
N ALA A 197 4.60 16.62 5.13
CA ALA A 197 5.33 16.93 3.91
C ALA A 197 5.12 18.40 3.48
N ALA A 198 3.90 18.96 3.60
CA ALA A 198 3.60 20.35 3.33
C ALA A 198 4.43 21.31 4.21
N VAL A 199 4.53 21.00 5.50
CA VAL A 199 5.40 21.78 6.43
C VAL A 199 6.86 21.75 5.97
N TYR A 200 7.33 20.58 5.52
CA TYR A 200 8.70 20.46 5.00
C TYR A 200 8.89 21.24 3.69
N TYR A 201 7.96 21.18 2.75
CA TYR A 201 8.01 21.98 1.51
C TYR A 201 8.06 23.48 1.83
N PHE A 202 7.23 23.92 2.75
CA PHE A 202 7.16 25.34 3.11
C PHE A 202 8.42 25.80 3.86
N LYS A 203 8.83 25.09 4.93
CA LYS A 203 9.93 25.54 5.81
C LYS A 203 11.31 25.25 5.25
N ALA A 204 11.55 24.03 4.76
CA ALA A 204 12.89 23.60 4.36
C ALA A 204 13.19 23.87 2.89
N MET A 205 12.20 23.66 2.00
CA MET A 205 12.37 23.90 0.56
C MET A 205 11.92 25.29 0.14
N ARG A 206 11.30 26.08 1.04
CA ARG A 206 10.77 27.42 0.80
C ARG A 206 9.81 27.52 -0.39
N LEU A 207 9.12 26.42 -0.68
CA LEU A 207 8.08 26.38 -1.70
C LEU A 207 6.77 26.94 -1.13
N ARG A 208 6.07 27.75 -1.91
CA ARG A 208 4.72 28.25 -1.54
C ARG A 208 3.67 27.33 -2.13
N ALA A 209 2.67 26.98 -1.33
CA ALA A 209 1.52 26.24 -1.84
C ALA A 209 0.75 27.08 -2.88
N SER A 210 0.25 26.42 -3.92
CA SER A 210 -0.80 27.00 -4.74
C SER A 210 -2.10 27.05 -3.91
N PRO A 211 -2.86 28.15 -3.90
CA PRO A 211 -4.18 28.17 -3.25
C PRO A 211 -5.11 27.05 -3.74
N TRP A 212 -4.98 26.67 -5.00
CA TRP A 212 -5.73 25.58 -5.60
C TRP A 212 -5.41 24.18 -5.04
N LEU A 213 -4.32 24.04 -4.27
CA LEU A 213 -3.98 22.75 -3.61
C LEU A 213 -5.05 22.32 -2.60
N PHE A 214 -5.73 23.26 -1.98
CA PHE A 214 -6.80 22.94 -1.02
C PHE A 214 -8.05 22.37 -1.68
N ALA A 215 -8.31 22.71 -2.95
CA ALA A 215 -9.49 22.22 -3.66
C ALA A 215 -9.57 20.70 -3.72
N PRO A 216 -8.57 19.94 -4.23
CA PRO A 216 -8.62 18.47 -4.22
C PRO A 216 -8.63 17.88 -2.81
N LEU A 217 -7.95 18.51 -1.83
CA LEU A 217 -7.93 18.02 -0.46
C LEU A 217 -9.29 18.15 0.24
N ILE A 218 -10.10 19.15 -0.11
CA ILE A 218 -11.46 19.31 0.41
C ILE A 218 -12.46 18.51 -0.44
N ALA A 219 -12.31 18.52 -1.75
CA ALA A 219 -13.25 17.84 -2.65
C ALA A 219 -13.26 16.32 -2.48
N ALA A 220 -12.09 15.70 -2.24
CA ALA A 220 -12.00 14.25 -2.12
C ALA A 220 -12.84 13.68 -0.96
N PRO A 221 -12.78 14.16 0.30
CA PRO A 221 -13.64 13.65 1.37
C PRO A 221 -15.10 14.02 1.17
N LEU A 222 -15.41 15.15 0.55
CA LEU A 222 -16.80 15.52 0.24
C LEU A 222 -17.39 14.58 -0.82
N LEU A 223 -16.62 14.25 -1.86
CA LEU A 223 -17.02 13.27 -2.87
C LEU A 223 -17.20 11.88 -2.24
N TYR A 224 -16.25 11.45 -1.39
CA TYR A 224 -16.37 10.20 -0.64
C TYR A 224 -17.69 10.15 0.15
N LEU A 225 -17.93 11.14 1.01
CA LEU A 225 -19.15 11.19 1.82
C LEU A 225 -20.42 11.25 0.95
N GLY A 226 -20.43 12.09 -0.10
CA GLY A 226 -21.57 12.22 -0.99
C GLY A 226 -21.90 10.92 -1.71
N ILE A 227 -20.90 10.19 -2.23
CA ILE A 227 -21.08 8.91 -2.91
C ILE A 227 -21.57 7.84 -1.94
N GLU A 228 -20.93 7.70 -0.76
CA GLU A 228 -21.30 6.67 0.21
C GLU A 228 -22.71 6.91 0.79
N ILE A 229 -23.07 8.14 1.11
CA ILE A 229 -24.43 8.50 1.56
C ILE A 229 -25.45 8.22 0.45
N ALA A 230 -25.14 8.55 -0.80
CA ALA A 230 -26.04 8.26 -1.94
C ALA A 230 -26.24 6.75 -2.15
N ILE A 231 -25.19 5.95 -1.94
CA ILE A 231 -25.27 4.48 -2.03
C ILE A 231 -26.07 3.91 -0.87
N CYS A 232 -25.84 4.38 0.36
CA CYS A 232 -26.65 4.00 1.54
C CYS A 232 -28.11 4.43 1.40
N GLY A 233 -28.38 5.50 0.65
CA GLY A 233 -29.71 6.09 0.50
C GLY A 233 -30.16 6.94 1.70
N SER A 234 -29.37 6.97 2.79
CA SER A 234 -29.62 7.76 3.99
C SER A 234 -28.32 8.05 4.74
N VAL A 235 -28.24 9.24 5.31
CA VAL A 235 -27.16 9.66 6.20
C VAL A 235 -27.11 8.78 7.46
N ASP A 236 -28.28 8.43 8.00
CA ASP A 236 -28.38 7.63 9.22
C ASP A 236 -27.86 6.22 9.01
N ILE A 237 -28.22 5.56 7.89
CA ILE A 237 -27.73 4.21 7.54
C ILE A 237 -26.21 4.25 7.38
N PHE A 238 -25.66 5.26 6.70
CA PHE A 238 -24.22 5.41 6.56
C PHE A 238 -23.51 5.47 7.92
N PHE A 239 -23.95 6.39 8.80
CA PHE A 239 -23.32 6.52 10.12
C PHE A 239 -23.54 5.31 11.02
N GLN A 240 -24.70 4.67 10.94
CA GLN A 240 -24.98 3.44 11.69
C GLN A 240 -24.05 2.31 11.23
N THR A 241 -23.88 2.11 9.94
CA THR A 241 -22.96 1.12 9.37
C THR A 241 -21.52 1.40 9.81
N CYS A 242 -21.05 2.66 9.73
CA CYS A 242 -19.72 3.05 10.17
C CYS A 242 -19.51 2.79 11.68
N ARG A 243 -20.49 3.13 12.54
CA ARG A 243 -20.42 2.88 13.99
C ARG A 243 -20.38 1.39 14.30
N THR A 244 -21.23 0.60 13.65
CA THR A 244 -21.24 -0.86 13.81
C THR A 244 -19.89 -1.45 13.42
N TYR A 245 -19.35 -1.08 12.25
CA TYR A 245 -18.05 -1.55 11.80
C TYR A 245 -16.92 -1.15 12.74
N ALA A 246 -16.89 0.10 13.20
CA ALA A 246 -15.92 0.57 14.16
C ALA A 246 -16.00 -0.17 15.50
N SER A 247 -17.21 -0.46 16.01
CA SER A 247 -17.39 -1.23 17.25
C SER A 247 -16.87 -2.66 17.11
N LEU A 248 -17.09 -3.29 15.96
CA LEU A 248 -16.63 -4.65 15.68
C LEU A 248 -15.10 -4.75 15.71
N GLN A 249 -14.36 -3.72 15.22
CA GLN A 249 -12.89 -3.69 15.29
C GLN A 249 -12.37 -3.71 16.74
N HIS A 250 -13.17 -3.31 17.71
CA HIS A 250 -12.83 -3.35 19.13
C HIS A 250 -13.29 -4.63 19.84
N THR A 251 -14.22 -5.38 19.29
CA THR A 251 -14.87 -6.55 19.94
C THR A 251 -14.48 -7.88 19.32
N LEU A 252 -14.08 -7.90 18.04
CA LEU A 252 -13.67 -9.15 17.38
C LEU A 252 -12.41 -9.72 18.05
N GLY A 253 -12.48 -10.97 18.51
CA GLY A 253 -11.39 -11.66 19.18
C GLY A 253 -10.10 -11.71 18.35
N TYR A 254 -10.23 -11.97 17.04
CA TYR A 254 -9.08 -11.94 16.13
C TYR A 254 -8.37 -10.58 16.12
N THR A 255 -9.13 -9.49 16.01
CA THR A 255 -8.57 -8.13 16.00
C THR A 255 -7.88 -7.81 17.33
N ILE A 256 -8.51 -8.19 18.45
CA ILE A 256 -7.95 -7.93 19.79
C ILE A 256 -6.63 -8.66 19.99
N HIS A 257 -6.56 -9.93 19.59
CA HIS A 257 -5.36 -10.76 19.86
C HIS A 257 -4.25 -10.56 18.83
N TYR A 258 -4.60 -10.33 17.54
CA TYR A 258 -3.61 -10.42 16.46
C TYR A 258 -3.36 -9.11 15.71
N GLU A 259 -4.31 -8.18 15.74
CA GLU A 259 -4.20 -6.92 15.00
C GLU A 259 -4.02 -5.69 15.89
N LYS A 260 -3.92 -5.87 17.22
CA LYS A 260 -3.50 -4.84 18.17
C LYS A 260 -2.00 -4.93 18.43
N GLY A 261 -1.39 -3.81 18.78
CA GLY A 261 0.03 -3.79 19.13
C GLY A 261 0.52 -2.38 19.45
N PRO A 262 1.78 -2.27 19.89
CA PRO A 262 2.38 -0.98 20.15
C PRO A 262 2.57 -0.19 18.86
N TRP A 263 2.68 1.14 18.95
CA TRP A 263 2.86 2.05 17.80
C TRP A 263 4.04 1.66 16.88
N PHE A 264 5.06 1.00 17.42
CA PHE A 264 6.23 0.55 16.65
C PHE A 264 6.04 -0.81 15.94
N ARG A 265 4.86 -1.43 16.03
CA ARG A 265 4.60 -2.75 15.43
C ARG A 265 4.90 -2.78 13.94
N TYR A 266 4.56 -1.74 13.19
CA TYR A 266 4.91 -1.66 11.77
C TYR A 266 6.42 -1.71 11.49
N LEU A 267 7.24 -1.16 12.39
CA LEU A 267 8.70 -1.26 12.27
C LEU A 267 9.17 -2.70 12.45
N LEU A 268 8.56 -3.44 13.40
CA LEU A 268 8.83 -4.86 13.58
C LEU A 268 8.37 -5.68 12.38
N ASP A 269 7.18 -5.38 11.83
CA ASP A 269 6.67 -6.03 10.63
C ASP A 269 7.63 -5.86 9.45
N PHE A 270 8.08 -4.65 9.17
CA PHE A 270 9.05 -4.38 8.11
C PHE A 270 10.39 -5.04 8.37
N PHE A 271 10.85 -5.05 9.63
CA PHE A 271 12.08 -5.73 10.00
C PHE A 271 11.99 -7.25 9.79
N VAL A 272 10.91 -7.89 10.20
CA VAL A 272 10.72 -9.35 10.02
C VAL A 272 10.60 -9.73 8.54
N ILE A 273 9.88 -8.92 7.76
CA ILE A 273 9.64 -9.20 6.33
C ILE A 273 10.91 -9.00 5.50
N ALA A 274 11.72 -7.99 5.81
CA ALA A 274 12.88 -7.62 5.02
C ALA A 274 14.02 -7.08 5.91
N PRO A 275 14.66 -7.93 6.76
CA PRO A 275 15.57 -7.50 7.80
C PRO A 275 16.77 -6.70 7.28
N LEU A 276 17.42 -7.17 6.23
CA LEU A 276 18.58 -6.46 5.67
C LEU A 276 18.20 -5.16 4.99
N VAL A 277 17.08 -5.13 4.29
CA VAL A 277 16.56 -3.90 3.68
C VAL A 277 16.23 -2.88 4.77
N PHE A 278 15.62 -3.29 5.88
CA PHE A 278 15.29 -2.42 7.01
C PHE A 278 16.56 -1.82 7.65
N ILE A 279 17.58 -2.66 7.92
CA ILE A 279 18.86 -2.20 8.51
C ILE A 279 19.55 -1.20 7.57
N VAL A 280 19.62 -1.52 6.27
CA VAL A 280 20.27 -0.64 5.28
C VAL A 280 19.46 0.64 5.06
N ALA A 281 18.12 0.59 5.19
CA ALA A 281 17.26 1.77 5.13
C ALA A 281 17.53 2.73 6.30
N ILE A 282 17.82 2.25 7.51
CA ILE A 282 18.23 3.10 8.65
C ILE A 282 19.49 3.90 8.28
N VAL A 283 20.48 3.26 7.65
CA VAL A 283 21.68 3.95 7.14
C VAL A 283 21.32 5.01 6.11
N GLY A 284 20.39 4.69 5.19
CA GLY A 284 19.92 5.61 4.15
C GLY A 284 19.10 6.78 4.68
N PHE A 285 18.33 6.59 5.74
CA PHE A 285 17.61 7.68 6.41
C PHE A 285 18.54 8.64 7.13
N SER A 286 19.62 8.11 7.72
CA SER A 286 20.55 8.89 8.54
C SER A 286 21.61 9.65 7.73
N ASN A 287 21.99 9.15 6.54
CA ASN A 287 23.14 9.62 5.81
C ASN A 287 22.78 10.14 4.41
N THR A 288 23.57 11.13 3.94
CA THR A 288 23.49 11.64 2.57
C THR A 288 24.81 11.53 1.85
N ALA A 289 24.76 11.12 0.58
CA ALA A 289 25.93 11.16 -0.31
C ALA A 289 26.21 12.57 -0.85
N SER A 290 25.19 13.42 -0.98
CA SER A 290 25.33 14.81 -1.41
C SER A 290 24.16 15.69 -0.96
N GLU A 291 24.39 17.01 -0.92
CA GLU A 291 23.35 17.98 -0.58
C GLU A 291 22.20 18.00 -1.60
N ALA A 292 22.50 17.74 -2.87
CA ALA A 292 21.52 17.70 -3.95
C ALA A 292 20.40 16.66 -3.73
N ILE A 293 20.69 15.54 -3.07
CA ILE A 293 19.72 14.48 -2.78
C ILE A 293 19.17 14.56 -1.35
N ARG A 294 19.64 15.47 -0.50
CA ARG A 294 19.22 15.62 0.89
C ARG A 294 17.70 15.86 1.01
N HIS A 295 17.15 16.73 0.17
CA HIS A 295 15.71 16.99 0.18
C HIS A 295 14.88 15.76 -0.19
N GLY A 296 15.30 15.00 -1.20
CA GLY A 296 14.64 13.75 -1.60
C GLY A 296 14.67 12.71 -0.49
N ARG A 297 15.84 12.51 0.16
CA ARG A 297 15.98 11.62 1.32
C ARG A 297 15.06 12.05 2.48
N ASN A 298 15.04 13.34 2.82
CA ASN A 298 14.22 13.83 3.91
C ASN A 298 12.72 13.62 3.64
N LEU A 299 12.27 13.79 2.39
CA LEU A 299 10.89 13.49 2.00
C LEU A 299 10.59 11.99 2.11
N VAL A 300 11.51 11.13 1.68
CA VAL A 300 11.38 9.67 1.85
C VAL A 300 11.24 9.32 3.33
N LEU A 301 12.06 9.91 4.20
CA LEU A 301 11.94 9.73 5.65
C LEU A 301 10.61 10.25 6.19
N ILE A 302 10.18 11.44 5.79
CA ILE A 302 8.91 12.04 6.24
C ILE A 302 7.74 11.14 5.83
N TYR A 303 7.66 10.71 4.57
CA TYR A 303 6.58 9.85 4.10
C TYR A 303 6.58 8.50 4.82
N PHE A 304 7.75 7.86 5.01
CA PHE A 304 7.84 6.61 5.74
C PHE A 304 7.45 6.76 7.21
N ALA A 305 8.12 7.66 7.93
CA ALA A 305 7.93 7.83 9.36
C ALA A 305 6.50 8.29 9.71
N SER A 306 5.95 9.24 8.93
CA SER A 306 4.57 9.69 9.14
C SER A 306 3.54 8.62 8.81
N ALA A 307 3.74 7.82 7.75
CA ALA A 307 2.88 6.69 7.46
C ALA A 307 2.86 5.70 8.63
N VAL A 308 4.04 5.28 9.13
CA VAL A 308 4.13 4.39 10.29
C VAL A 308 3.46 5.00 11.52
N LEU A 309 3.76 6.26 11.83
CA LEU A 309 3.24 6.93 13.03
C LEU A 309 1.72 7.09 13.03
N PHE A 310 1.15 7.58 11.91
CA PHE A 310 -0.28 7.86 11.87
C PHE A 310 -1.11 6.59 11.70
N PHE A 311 -0.67 5.65 10.86
CA PHE A 311 -1.39 4.39 10.70
C PHE A 311 -1.31 3.51 11.96
N ALA A 312 -0.28 3.66 12.80
CA ALA A 312 -0.21 2.98 14.09
C ALA A 312 -1.24 3.47 15.13
N GLN A 313 -1.96 4.55 14.85
CA GLN A 313 -3.09 5.02 15.69
C GLN A 313 -4.41 4.31 15.35
N MET A 314 -4.44 3.49 14.31
CA MET A 314 -5.62 2.70 13.97
C MET A 314 -5.88 1.60 15.01
N PRO A 315 -7.15 1.26 15.26
CA PRO A 315 -7.48 0.14 16.14
C PRO A 315 -6.98 -1.21 15.60
N VAL A 316 -6.76 -1.28 14.28
CA VAL A 316 -6.22 -2.44 13.55
C VAL A 316 -4.86 -2.09 13.01
N ILE A 317 -3.81 -2.76 13.49
CA ILE A 317 -2.42 -2.58 13.03
C ILE A 317 -2.05 -3.79 12.17
N ASN A 318 -2.13 -3.62 10.85
CA ASN A 318 -1.77 -4.66 9.89
C ASN A 318 -0.86 -4.06 8.81
N VAL A 319 0.28 -4.70 8.54
CA VAL A 319 1.28 -4.21 7.59
C VAL A 319 0.72 -4.00 6.16
N ARG A 320 -0.38 -4.67 5.82
CA ARG A 320 -1.11 -4.46 4.56
C ARG A 320 -1.61 -3.03 4.40
N LEU A 321 -1.99 -2.37 5.51
CA LEU A 321 -2.47 -0.99 5.52
C LEU A 321 -1.39 0.02 5.10
N VAL A 322 -0.13 -0.30 5.35
CA VAL A 322 1.03 0.55 5.07
C VAL A 322 1.90 0.01 3.91
N LEU A 323 1.33 -0.83 3.04
CA LEU A 323 2.05 -1.38 1.89
C LEU A 323 2.71 -0.29 1.01
N PHE A 324 2.06 0.87 0.83
CA PHE A 324 2.63 2.00 0.10
C PHE A 324 3.90 2.57 0.76
N ALA A 325 4.07 2.40 2.08
CA ALA A 325 5.26 2.86 2.80
C ALA A 325 6.49 1.97 2.51
N ASP A 326 6.31 0.72 2.07
CA ASP A 326 7.41 -0.14 1.62
C ASP A 326 8.20 0.50 0.47
N VAL A 327 7.55 1.32 -0.37
CA VAL A 327 8.22 2.09 -1.43
C VAL A 327 9.27 3.04 -0.85
N PHE A 328 8.95 3.72 0.24
CA PHE A 328 9.87 4.66 0.89
C PHE A 328 10.97 3.94 1.67
N LEU A 329 10.66 2.78 2.26
CA LEU A 329 11.65 1.90 2.89
C LEU A 329 12.68 1.42 1.85
N ARG A 330 12.23 0.97 0.67
CA ARG A 330 13.10 0.53 -0.43
C ARG A 330 13.93 1.68 -1.01
N ALA A 331 13.35 2.86 -1.14
CA ALA A 331 14.09 4.05 -1.54
C ALA A 331 15.18 4.41 -0.52
N ALA A 332 14.87 4.34 0.78
CA ALA A 332 15.86 4.56 1.83
C ALA A 332 16.99 3.50 1.80
N ALA A 333 16.65 2.22 1.59
CA ALA A 333 17.66 1.17 1.43
C ALA A 333 18.58 1.44 0.21
N ALA A 334 18.03 1.89 -0.91
CA ALA A 334 18.82 2.29 -2.07
C ALA A 334 19.76 3.47 -1.76
N PHE A 335 19.31 4.46 -0.96
CA PHE A 335 20.19 5.52 -0.42
C PHE A 335 21.30 4.93 0.45
N GLY A 336 20.98 3.99 1.33
CA GLY A 336 21.92 3.34 2.23
C GLY A 336 23.02 2.60 1.47
N VAL A 337 22.66 1.78 0.47
CA VAL A 337 23.65 1.09 -0.38
C VAL A 337 24.51 2.10 -1.14
N ALA A 338 23.90 3.15 -1.72
CA ALA A 338 24.66 4.18 -2.44
C ALA A 338 25.63 4.93 -1.52
N TYR A 339 25.22 5.24 -0.29
CA TYR A 339 26.09 5.86 0.71
C TYR A 339 27.26 4.95 1.09
N LEU A 340 27.01 3.67 1.40
CA LEU A 340 28.04 2.70 1.72
C LEU A 340 29.01 2.50 0.56
N ALA A 341 28.52 2.41 -0.67
CA ALA A 341 29.35 2.32 -1.87
C ALA A 341 30.24 3.55 -2.05
N GLY A 342 29.74 4.74 -1.71
CA GLY A 342 30.49 6.01 -1.76
C GLY A 342 31.67 6.10 -0.77
N LYS A 343 31.76 5.19 0.23
CA LYS A 343 32.91 5.10 1.13
C LYS A 343 34.13 4.42 0.48
N PHE A 344 33.95 3.81 -0.66
CA PHE A 344 35.00 3.10 -1.40
C PHE A 344 35.35 3.85 -2.69
N ALA A 345 36.59 3.70 -3.15
CA ALA A 345 37.08 4.32 -4.38
C ALA A 345 37.08 3.34 -5.57
N GLY A 346 37.01 3.89 -6.78
CA GLY A 346 37.22 3.17 -8.02
C GLY A 346 36.24 1.99 -8.23
N GLN A 347 36.78 0.84 -8.61
CA GLN A 347 35.99 -0.37 -8.89
C GLN A 347 35.30 -0.96 -7.67
N TRP A 348 35.82 -0.75 -6.46
CA TRP A 348 35.22 -1.24 -5.23
C TRP A 348 33.89 -0.55 -4.93
N SER A 349 33.75 0.74 -5.22
CA SER A 349 32.46 1.43 -5.10
C SER A 349 31.37 0.76 -5.93
N ARG A 350 31.67 0.40 -7.19
CA ARG A 350 30.71 -0.32 -8.06
C ARG A 350 30.41 -1.73 -7.54
N ARG A 351 31.43 -2.46 -7.05
CA ARG A 351 31.24 -3.82 -6.49
C ARG A 351 30.34 -3.77 -5.25
N VAL A 352 30.56 -2.81 -4.34
CA VAL A 352 29.72 -2.62 -3.16
C VAL A 352 28.29 -2.22 -3.54
N LEU A 353 28.12 -1.33 -4.54
CA LEU A 353 26.80 -0.93 -5.02
C LEU A 353 26.02 -2.12 -5.60
N TYR A 354 26.58 -2.82 -6.57
CA TYR A 354 25.88 -3.93 -7.23
C TYR A 354 25.76 -5.14 -6.31
N GLY A 355 26.81 -5.49 -5.57
CA GLY A 355 26.80 -6.59 -4.60
C GLY A 355 25.81 -6.32 -3.45
N GLY A 356 25.75 -5.09 -2.95
CA GLY A 356 24.78 -4.69 -1.92
C GLY A 356 23.33 -4.80 -2.41
N ILE A 357 23.01 -4.29 -3.60
CA ILE A 357 21.68 -4.46 -4.19
C ILE A 357 21.36 -5.94 -4.42
N ALA A 358 22.30 -6.71 -4.98
CA ALA A 358 22.09 -8.14 -5.20
C ALA A 358 21.85 -8.90 -3.89
N LEU A 359 22.58 -8.61 -2.84
CA LEU A 359 22.41 -9.21 -1.52
C LEU A 359 21.01 -8.90 -0.96
N LEU A 360 20.55 -7.64 -1.04
CA LEU A 360 19.21 -7.27 -0.59
C LEU A 360 18.11 -7.99 -1.38
N VAL A 361 18.27 -8.11 -2.71
CA VAL A 361 17.34 -8.86 -3.57
C VAL A 361 17.30 -10.34 -3.20
N LEU A 362 18.44 -10.98 -3.02
CA LEU A 362 18.52 -12.40 -2.66
C LEU A 362 17.89 -12.68 -1.29
N THR A 363 18.14 -11.82 -0.30
CA THR A 363 17.51 -11.96 1.02
C THR A 363 16.02 -11.72 0.97
N ASP A 364 15.52 -10.78 0.16
CA ASP A 364 14.09 -10.58 -0.05
C ASP A 364 13.42 -11.80 -0.70
N ILE A 365 14.03 -12.37 -1.75
CA ILE A 365 13.53 -13.59 -2.39
C ILE A 365 13.48 -14.75 -1.39
N PHE A 366 14.53 -14.90 -0.57
CA PHE A 366 14.58 -15.90 0.48
C PHE A 366 13.46 -15.69 1.50
N GLN A 367 13.27 -14.46 2.02
CA GLN A 367 12.20 -14.12 2.95
C GLN A 367 10.80 -14.34 2.35
N PHE A 368 10.61 -13.96 1.08
CA PHE A 368 9.35 -14.24 0.40
C PHE A 368 9.05 -15.74 0.36
N TYR A 369 10.05 -16.56 0.00
CA TYR A 369 9.90 -17.98 -0.05
C TYR A 369 9.57 -18.58 1.33
N GLN A 370 10.32 -18.21 2.37
CA GLN A 370 10.13 -18.73 3.72
C GLN A 370 8.78 -18.32 4.33
N LEU A 371 8.42 -17.04 4.23
CA LEU A 371 7.23 -16.52 4.89
C LEU A 371 5.95 -16.82 4.10
N PHE A 372 5.95 -16.57 2.79
CA PHE A 372 4.73 -16.53 2.00
C PHE A 372 4.52 -17.73 1.09
N MET A 373 5.56 -18.50 0.77
CA MET A 373 5.42 -19.74 -0.02
C MET A 373 5.36 -20.97 0.89
N LEU A 374 6.34 -21.16 1.77
CA LEU A 374 6.36 -22.29 2.70
C LEU A 374 5.41 -22.09 3.88
N GLY A 375 5.47 -20.91 4.50
CA GLY A 375 4.64 -20.57 5.66
C GLY A 375 3.18 -20.29 5.34
N ASN A 376 2.85 -20.02 4.06
CA ASN A 376 1.53 -19.60 3.57
C ASN A 376 0.90 -18.46 4.41
N ILE A 377 1.72 -17.51 4.81
CA ILE A 377 1.39 -16.47 5.78
C ILE A 377 0.68 -15.33 5.10
N TYR A 378 -0.40 -14.82 5.71
CA TYR A 378 -1.09 -13.62 5.28
C TYR A 378 -0.55 -12.37 5.97
N SER A 379 -0.21 -12.46 7.27
CA SER A 379 0.37 -11.38 8.06
C SER A 379 1.57 -11.90 8.86
N PRO A 380 2.80 -11.46 8.56
CA PRO A 380 4.02 -12.07 9.12
C PRO A 380 4.17 -11.94 10.63
N THR A 381 3.87 -10.77 11.21
CA THR A 381 3.98 -10.60 12.67
C THR A 381 2.90 -11.34 13.42
N THR A 382 1.70 -11.35 12.90
CA THR A 382 0.62 -12.18 13.42
C THR A 382 1.03 -13.66 13.40
N PHE A 383 1.75 -14.11 12.37
CA PHE A 383 2.23 -15.47 12.29
C PHE A 383 3.26 -15.83 13.36
N LEU A 384 4.25 -15.00 13.59
CA LEU A 384 5.26 -15.27 14.60
C LEU A 384 4.64 -15.34 16.00
N LEU A 385 3.71 -14.44 16.31
CA LEU A 385 2.95 -14.46 17.56
C LEU A 385 2.07 -15.72 17.64
N LEU A 386 1.31 -16.01 16.59
CA LEU A 386 0.45 -17.18 16.52
C LEU A 386 1.24 -18.49 16.66
N ARG A 387 2.42 -18.57 16.06
CA ARG A 387 3.30 -19.73 16.17
C ARG A 387 3.90 -19.86 17.57
N ALA A 388 4.29 -18.73 18.18
CA ALA A 388 4.79 -18.71 19.55
C ALA A 388 3.73 -19.12 20.58
N GLU A 389 2.45 -18.85 20.28
CA GLU A 389 1.30 -19.21 21.10
C GLU A 389 0.71 -20.60 20.75
N GLY A 390 1.33 -21.35 19.82
CA GLY A 390 0.86 -22.68 19.39
C GLY A 390 -0.41 -22.68 18.52
N PHE A 391 -0.87 -21.51 18.05
CA PHE A 391 -2.14 -21.38 17.33
C PHE A 391 -2.15 -22.08 15.96
N TYR A 392 -0.99 -22.33 15.36
CA TYR A 392 -0.89 -23.07 14.08
C TYR A 392 -0.94 -24.58 14.26
N ASP A 393 -0.89 -25.08 15.46
CA ASP A 393 -1.07 -26.49 15.79
C ASP A 393 -2.55 -26.87 15.92
N VAL A 394 -3.45 -25.88 15.89
CA VAL A 394 -4.90 -26.06 15.88
C VAL A 394 -5.40 -26.00 14.43
N PRO A 395 -5.96 -27.08 13.87
CA PRO A 395 -6.58 -27.01 12.55
C PRO A 395 -7.69 -25.96 12.58
N LEU A 396 -7.61 -24.98 11.67
CA LEU A 396 -8.68 -24.01 11.45
C LEU A 396 -9.94 -24.78 11.04
N GLN A 397 -10.84 -24.96 11.97
CA GLN A 397 -12.18 -25.49 11.75
C GLN A 397 -13.06 -24.51 10.97
#